data_ad420a838348046cec8ff0ee30524b62
#
_entry.id   ad420a838348046cec8ff0ee30524b62
#
_cell.length_a   1.000
_cell.length_b   1.000
_cell.length_c   1.000
_cell.angle_alpha   90.00
_cell.angle_beta   90.00
_cell.angle_gamma   90.00
#
_symmetry.space_group_name_H-M   'P 1'
#
loop_
_entity.id
_entity.type
_entity.pdbx_description
1 polymer ?
#
loop_
_entity_poly.entity_id
_entity_poly.type
_entity_poly.pdbx_seq_one_letter_code
_entity_poly.pdbx_strand_id
1 'polypeptide(L)'
;EGDFHQEYERLMDMTRLRYGTNLNPEILKKMDLKKMAYTSLLNRQVIIAKAADLKIQVSEEELKNMIMASPELQTNGSFDERKYQQMLRYNRTSAEDFENMQKVNLTANKIEALIRDGIKISDKEIYDVYAIQNQKINVNFVQLSAKDIKKNIVPAESDLENYLKNNSNLFRKAEQVKIDYLAFAGADFAKAAVSDSDISDYYSRNKDKFKTKEGKTLKLADARAAIIKELMKMQGMQTAYTEAKKAHDTIYQEDNYEAYAAKNNLKIHKLDFFPLNKVPENFAAVKDLAATLMNLQKNEISKVIKAEDGYYVLRILDKKAAYLPALKDIKADVEKYFIENEKNSLAEKEAQSFLERLRKGDALDKIAKEKGLKINETGLFQPGEIIPKVGMSMEAAEALLQLTPSKPYPDKPFLINNSYVIFKFKEVSSIDMKDFEAKKDLYKKFFISMKREEAMQTWLDGNKAAMEKEGRMKIKKDYKDL
;
A
#
# COMPACT_ATOMS: atom_id res chain seq x y z
N GLU A 1 21.37 24.84 5.93
CA GLU A 1 20.38 24.41 6.94
C GLU A 1 19.21 25.39 7.03
N GLY A 2 19.45 26.72 7.06
CA GLY A 2 18.39 27.75 7.10
C GLY A 2 17.45 27.66 5.89
N ASP A 3 18.01 27.64 4.68
CA ASP A 3 17.22 27.53 3.46
C ASP A 3 16.42 26.22 3.38
N PHE A 4 17.00 25.13 3.90
CA PHE A 4 16.30 23.84 3.96
C PHE A 4 15.10 23.92 4.90
N HIS A 5 15.25 24.49 6.06
CA HIS A 5 14.16 24.64 7.03
C HIS A 5 13.04 25.52 6.44
N GLN A 6 13.37 26.63 5.80
CA GLN A 6 12.37 27.48 5.12
C GLN A 6 11.62 26.72 4.02
N GLU A 7 12.32 25.98 3.18
CA GLU A 7 11.70 25.23 2.09
C GLU A 7 10.82 24.08 2.62
N TYR A 8 11.27 23.43 3.69
CA TYR A 8 10.49 22.38 4.36
C TYR A 8 9.19 22.92 4.95
N GLU A 9 9.25 24.05 5.68
CA GLU A 9 8.05 24.70 6.24
C GLU A 9 7.10 25.17 5.13
N ARG A 10 7.62 25.74 4.06
CA ARG A 10 6.82 26.12 2.88
C ARG A 10 6.07 24.92 2.29
N LEU A 11 6.73 23.79 2.11
CA LEU A 11 6.12 22.56 1.60
C LEU A 11 5.09 22.00 2.59
N MET A 12 5.38 22.07 3.88
CA MET A 12 4.45 21.66 4.95
C MET A 12 3.17 22.48 4.91
N ASP A 13 3.28 23.81 4.80
CA ASP A 13 2.11 24.71 4.75
C ASP A 13 1.29 24.49 3.48
N MET A 14 1.94 24.34 2.32
CA MET A 14 1.23 23.97 1.09
C MET A 14 0.51 22.62 1.22
N THR A 15 1.12 21.65 1.90
CA THR A 15 0.51 20.34 2.15
C THR A 15 -0.69 20.46 3.09
N ARG A 16 -0.57 21.26 4.15
CA ARG A 16 -1.70 21.58 5.05
C ARG A 16 -2.87 22.25 4.32
N LEU A 17 -2.59 23.21 3.46
CA LEU A 17 -3.61 23.88 2.65
C LEU A 17 -4.31 22.89 1.69
N ARG A 18 -3.55 21.98 1.08
CA ARG A 18 -4.07 21.01 0.10
C ARG A 18 -4.93 19.91 0.71
N TYR A 19 -4.50 19.38 1.85
CA TYR A 19 -5.16 18.21 2.48
C TYR A 19 -6.08 18.58 3.65
N GLY A 20 -5.95 19.78 4.23
CA GLY A 20 -6.77 20.26 5.34
C GLY A 20 -6.85 19.23 6.47
N THR A 21 -8.06 18.92 6.91
CA THR A 21 -8.34 17.95 7.98
C THR A 21 -8.01 16.49 7.60
N ASN A 22 -7.81 16.18 6.32
CA ASN A 22 -7.45 14.84 5.84
C ASN A 22 -5.95 14.55 5.95
N LEU A 23 -5.14 15.53 6.34
CA LEU A 23 -3.70 15.32 6.54
C LEU A 23 -3.47 14.44 7.77
N ASN A 24 -2.91 13.26 7.57
CA ASN A 24 -2.57 12.32 8.62
C ASN A 24 -1.08 11.93 8.57
N PRO A 25 -0.53 11.33 9.65
CA PRO A 25 0.88 10.95 9.71
C PRO A 25 1.33 9.98 8.61
N GLU A 26 0.44 9.11 8.12
CA GLU A 26 0.77 8.18 7.04
C GLU A 26 0.97 8.89 5.69
N ILE A 27 0.13 9.88 5.40
CA ILE A 27 0.28 10.73 4.20
C ILE A 27 1.60 11.50 4.27
N LEU A 28 1.91 12.14 5.40
CA LEU A 28 3.17 12.87 5.60
C LEU A 28 4.39 11.96 5.43
N LYS A 29 4.34 10.76 6.00
CA LYS A 29 5.43 9.78 5.87
C LYS A 29 5.63 9.31 4.42
N LYS A 30 4.55 9.09 3.67
CA LYS A 30 4.61 8.71 2.25
C LYS A 30 5.13 9.83 1.35
N MET A 31 4.85 11.10 1.68
CA MET A 31 5.28 12.25 0.88
C MET A 31 6.77 12.56 1.02
N ASP A 32 7.41 12.17 2.14
CA ASP A 32 8.82 12.47 2.43
C ASP A 32 9.21 13.93 2.15
N LEU A 33 8.52 14.85 2.83
CA LEU A 33 8.67 16.29 2.61
C LEU A 33 10.11 16.79 2.81
N LYS A 34 10.90 16.15 3.67
CA LYS A 34 12.33 16.45 3.83
C LYS A 34 13.11 16.20 2.53
N LYS A 35 12.88 15.05 1.91
CA LYS A 35 13.49 14.71 0.61
C LYS A 35 13.04 15.68 -0.48
N MET A 36 11.76 16.05 -0.48
CA MET A 36 11.23 17.03 -1.45
C MET A 36 11.89 18.41 -1.29
N ALA A 37 12.00 18.92 -0.06
CA ALA A 37 12.66 20.19 0.22
C ALA A 37 14.12 20.18 -0.22
N TYR A 38 14.82 19.12 0.12
CA TYR A 38 16.22 18.94 -0.27
C TYR A 38 16.41 18.91 -1.78
N THR A 39 15.58 18.12 -2.49
CA THR A 39 15.62 18.02 -3.96
C THR A 39 15.30 19.36 -4.62
N SER A 40 14.30 20.08 -4.11
CA SER A 40 13.92 21.43 -4.58
C SER A 40 15.11 22.40 -4.52
N LEU A 41 15.78 22.43 -3.37
CA LEU A 41 16.97 23.30 -3.20
C LEU A 41 18.12 22.93 -4.12
N LEU A 42 18.42 21.64 -4.25
CA LEU A 42 19.46 21.18 -5.19
C LEU A 42 19.14 21.57 -6.64
N ASN A 43 17.90 21.32 -7.08
CA ASN A 43 17.45 21.68 -8.41
C ASN A 43 17.57 23.19 -8.65
N ARG A 44 17.18 24.00 -7.68
CA ARG A 44 17.31 25.46 -7.74
C ARG A 44 18.76 25.90 -7.92
N GLN A 45 19.70 25.29 -7.17
CA GLN A 45 21.13 25.62 -7.31
C GLN A 45 21.67 25.23 -8.69
N VAL A 46 21.27 24.08 -9.23
CA VAL A 46 21.63 23.65 -10.59
C VAL A 46 21.12 24.65 -11.63
N ILE A 47 19.86 25.09 -11.52
CA ILE A 47 19.24 26.05 -12.42
C ILE A 47 20.01 27.38 -12.40
N ILE A 48 20.30 27.91 -11.21
CA ILE A 48 21.00 29.21 -11.04
C ILE A 48 22.42 29.11 -11.64
N ALA A 49 23.15 28.05 -11.34
CA ALA A 49 24.50 27.86 -11.86
C ALA A 49 24.52 27.78 -13.41
N LYS A 50 23.54 27.06 -13.98
CA LYS A 50 23.40 26.93 -15.42
C LYS A 50 22.89 28.20 -16.09
N ALA A 51 22.03 28.97 -15.43
CA ALA A 51 21.64 30.28 -15.93
C ALA A 51 22.87 31.22 -16.08
N ALA A 52 23.77 31.19 -15.08
CA ALA A 52 25.03 31.95 -15.14
C ALA A 52 25.92 31.46 -16.30
N ASP A 53 26.09 30.14 -16.49
CA ASP A 53 26.86 29.56 -17.61
C ASP A 53 26.29 30.00 -18.97
N LEU A 54 24.97 30.02 -19.10
CA LEU A 54 24.27 30.43 -20.35
C LEU A 54 24.08 31.94 -20.47
N LYS A 55 24.60 32.73 -19.53
CA LYS A 55 24.48 34.21 -19.48
C LYS A 55 23.03 34.68 -19.52
N ILE A 56 22.11 33.89 -18.93
CA ILE A 56 20.71 34.28 -18.80
C ILE A 56 20.59 35.24 -17.64
N GLN A 57 20.15 36.46 -17.92
CA GLN A 57 20.00 37.52 -16.95
C GLN A 57 18.55 38.03 -16.90
N VAL A 58 18.16 38.51 -15.77
CA VAL A 58 16.90 39.24 -15.54
C VAL A 58 17.23 40.71 -15.40
N SER A 59 16.66 41.56 -16.27
CA SER A 59 16.83 43.02 -16.18
C SER A 59 16.03 43.58 -15.01
N GLU A 60 16.45 44.73 -14.52
CA GLU A 60 15.72 45.50 -13.48
C GLU A 60 14.28 45.84 -13.90
N GLU A 61 14.10 46.10 -15.21
CA GLU A 61 12.78 46.39 -15.78
C GLU A 61 11.86 45.17 -15.76
N GLU A 62 12.38 43.97 -16.13
CA GLU A 62 11.63 42.71 -16.05
C GLU A 62 11.22 42.39 -14.61
N LEU A 63 12.15 42.55 -13.66
CA LEU A 63 11.88 42.36 -12.24
C LEU A 63 10.80 43.27 -11.74
N LYS A 64 10.95 44.59 -12.01
CA LYS A 64 9.96 45.62 -11.64
C LYS A 64 8.59 45.31 -12.23
N ASN A 65 8.52 45.00 -13.51
CA ASN A 65 7.26 44.66 -14.19
C ASN A 65 6.58 43.45 -13.57
N MET A 66 7.34 42.42 -13.21
CA MET A 66 6.82 41.22 -12.56
C MET A 66 6.26 41.55 -11.17
N ILE A 67 6.98 42.31 -10.35
CA ILE A 67 6.52 42.72 -9.01
C ILE A 67 5.26 43.59 -9.11
N MET A 68 5.25 44.53 -10.03
CA MET A 68 4.10 45.41 -10.24
C MET A 68 2.87 44.69 -10.80
N ALA A 69 3.06 43.63 -11.58
CA ALA A 69 2.00 42.81 -12.14
C ALA A 69 1.40 41.79 -11.14
N SER A 70 2.01 41.62 -9.95
CA SER A 70 1.50 40.69 -8.92
C SER A 70 0.13 41.14 -8.39
N PRO A 71 -0.95 40.34 -8.54
CA PRO A 71 -2.29 40.74 -8.12
C PRO A 71 -2.39 41.08 -6.62
N GLU A 72 -1.57 40.41 -5.82
CA GLU A 72 -1.53 40.58 -4.34
C GLU A 72 -1.00 41.93 -3.94
N LEU A 73 -0.20 42.57 -4.82
CA LEU A 73 0.40 43.88 -4.62
C LEU A 73 -0.37 44.99 -5.35
N GLN A 74 -1.55 44.67 -5.89
CA GLN A 74 -2.36 45.65 -6.62
C GLN A 74 -3.61 46.06 -5.85
N THR A 75 -4.06 47.31 -6.11
CA THR A 75 -5.37 47.83 -5.74
C THR A 75 -6.01 48.43 -7.01
N ASN A 76 -7.20 47.94 -7.38
CA ASN A 76 -7.90 48.36 -8.59
C ASN A 76 -7.05 48.20 -9.88
N GLY A 77 -6.21 47.11 -9.96
CA GLY A 77 -5.37 46.82 -11.13
C GLY A 77 -4.07 47.63 -11.22
N SER A 78 -3.76 48.50 -10.24
CA SER A 78 -2.53 49.25 -10.17
C SER A 78 -1.70 48.85 -8.95
N PHE A 79 -0.38 48.89 -9.08
CA PHE A 79 0.54 48.59 -7.99
C PHE A 79 0.27 49.52 -6.77
N ASP A 80 0.25 48.93 -5.59
CA ASP A 80 0.02 49.62 -4.31
C ASP A 80 1.25 49.44 -3.41
N GLU A 81 2.03 50.52 -3.31
CA GLU A 81 3.24 50.59 -2.49
C GLU A 81 2.97 50.22 -1.02
N ARG A 82 1.79 50.53 -0.49
CA ARG A 82 1.43 50.20 0.90
C ARG A 82 1.28 48.71 1.12
N LYS A 83 0.68 48.02 0.15
CA LYS A 83 0.59 46.54 0.18
C LYS A 83 1.95 45.91 0.08
N TYR A 84 2.81 46.43 -0.79
CA TYR A 84 4.20 45.99 -0.92
C TYR A 84 4.96 46.10 0.41
N GLN A 85 4.94 47.29 1.03
CA GLN A 85 5.58 47.53 2.32
C GLN A 85 4.95 46.69 3.46
N GLN A 86 3.65 46.47 3.43
CA GLN A 86 2.97 45.60 4.40
C GLN A 86 3.41 44.12 4.23
N MET A 87 3.52 43.63 3.00
CA MET A 87 3.98 42.31 2.67
C MET A 87 5.43 42.11 3.15
N LEU A 88 6.34 43.05 2.91
CA LEU A 88 7.73 42.99 3.39
C LEU A 88 7.80 42.90 4.92
N ARG A 89 7.00 43.72 5.63
CA ARG A 89 6.93 43.70 7.11
C ARG A 89 6.37 42.37 7.62
N TYR A 90 5.29 41.88 7.00
CA TYR A 90 4.67 40.60 7.39
C TYR A 90 5.65 39.43 7.24
N ASN A 91 6.39 39.40 6.13
CA ASN A 91 7.38 38.39 5.85
C ASN A 91 8.74 38.61 6.51
N ARG A 92 8.90 39.74 7.25
CA ARG A 92 10.15 40.14 7.92
C ARG A 92 11.37 40.12 6.97
N THR A 93 11.18 40.62 5.74
CA THR A 93 12.21 40.71 4.73
C THR A 93 12.46 42.14 4.29
N SER A 94 13.68 42.43 3.83
CA SER A 94 13.98 43.72 3.19
C SER A 94 13.49 43.76 1.74
N ALA A 95 13.34 44.94 1.14
CA ALA A 95 13.04 45.08 -0.27
C ALA A 95 14.12 44.43 -1.13
N GLU A 96 15.39 44.65 -0.80
CA GLU A 96 16.54 44.08 -1.51
C GLU A 96 16.55 42.56 -1.48
N ASP A 97 16.32 41.94 -0.33
CA ASP A 97 16.27 40.48 -0.19
C ASP A 97 15.09 39.89 -0.99
N PHE A 98 13.93 40.53 -0.92
CA PHE A 98 12.74 40.13 -1.67
C PHE A 98 12.98 40.24 -3.18
N GLU A 99 13.54 41.37 -3.66
CA GLU A 99 13.83 41.57 -5.07
C GLU A 99 14.89 40.58 -5.58
N ASN A 100 15.94 40.32 -4.81
CA ASN A 100 16.94 39.31 -5.12
C ASN A 100 16.32 37.92 -5.22
N MET A 101 15.43 37.57 -4.30
CA MET A 101 14.70 36.30 -4.35
C MET A 101 13.83 36.20 -5.62
N GLN A 102 13.11 37.29 -5.97
CA GLN A 102 12.29 37.32 -7.18
C GLN A 102 13.14 37.26 -8.45
N LYS A 103 14.31 37.88 -8.48
CA LYS A 103 15.27 37.79 -9.57
C LYS A 103 15.74 36.37 -9.81
N VAL A 104 16.04 35.63 -8.75
CA VAL A 104 16.36 34.21 -8.81
C VAL A 104 15.20 33.38 -9.34
N ASN A 105 13.97 33.64 -8.89
CA ASN A 105 12.78 32.95 -9.36
C ASN A 105 12.53 33.19 -10.87
N LEU A 106 12.65 34.44 -11.32
CA LEU A 106 12.53 34.78 -12.73
C LEU A 106 13.61 34.12 -13.58
N THR A 107 14.85 34.07 -13.08
CA THR A 107 15.94 33.37 -13.74
C THR A 107 15.62 31.89 -13.92
N ALA A 108 15.11 31.23 -12.87
CA ALA A 108 14.67 29.83 -12.92
C ALA A 108 13.54 29.64 -13.95
N ASN A 109 12.53 30.52 -13.94
CA ASN A 109 11.42 30.48 -14.89
C ASN A 109 11.90 30.61 -16.35
N LYS A 110 12.89 31.47 -16.62
CA LYS A 110 13.49 31.62 -17.98
C LYS A 110 14.17 30.33 -18.45
N ILE A 111 14.94 29.67 -17.59
CA ILE A 111 15.55 28.36 -17.90
C ILE A 111 14.47 27.32 -18.16
N GLU A 112 13.48 27.21 -17.29
CA GLU A 112 12.38 26.28 -17.46
C GLU A 112 11.63 26.53 -18.77
N ALA A 113 11.36 27.78 -19.10
CA ALA A 113 10.70 28.14 -20.35
C ALA A 113 11.53 27.69 -21.57
N LEU A 114 12.84 27.94 -21.58
CA LEU A 114 13.73 27.54 -22.66
C LEU A 114 13.70 25.99 -22.88
N ILE A 115 13.70 25.22 -21.81
CA ILE A 115 13.66 23.76 -21.88
C ILE A 115 12.29 23.29 -22.38
N ARG A 116 11.20 23.83 -21.79
CA ARG A 116 9.83 23.43 -22.08
C ARG A 116 9.33 23.85 -23.46
N ASP A 117 9.75 25.02 -23.95
CA ASP A 117 9.29 25.53 -25.24
C ASP A 117 9.90 24.77 -26.43
N GLY A 118 11.06 24.14 -26.24
CA GLY A 118 11.65 23.21 -27.18
C GLY A 118 10.84 21.91 -27.36
N ILE A 119 10.00 21.56 -26.42
CA ILE A 119 9.25 20.30 -26.44
C ILE A 119 7.98 20.42 -27.26
N LYS A 120 7.91 19.62 -28.31
CA LYS A 120 6.76 19.52 -29.21
C LYS A 120 6.26 18.08 -29.21
N ILE A 121 5.00 17.89 -29.51
CA ILE A 121 4.39 16.58 -29.72
C ILE A 121 3.68 16.59 -31.08
N SER A 122 3.93 15.56 -31.89
CA SER A 122 3.26 15.37 -33.17
C SER A 122 1.89 14.73 -33.01
N ASP A 123 1.02 14.96 -33.98
CA ASP A 123 -0.30 14.32 -34.03
C ASP A 123 -0.17 12.79 -34.05
N LYS A 124 0.88 12.26 -34.67
CA LYS A 124 1.17 10.83 -34.67
C LYS A 124 1.43 10.30 -33.26
N GLU A 125 2.29 10.99 -32.49
CA GLU A 125 2.58 10.58 -31.11
C GLU A 125 1.31 10.64 -30.25
N ILE A 126 0.44 11.63 -30.42
CA ILE A 126 -0.83 11.73 -29.70
C ILE A 126 -1.73 10.54 -30.07
N TYR A 127 -1.80 10.20 -31.36
CA TYR A 127 -2.55 9.05 -31.84
C TYR A 127 -2.01 7.73 -31.27
N ASP A 128 -0.69 7.53 -31.32
CA ASP A 128 -0.05 6.30 -30.82
C ASP A 128 -0.34 6.09 -29.32
N VAL A 129 -0.28 7.14 -28.52
CA VAL A 129 -0.60 7.06 -27.09
C VAL A 129 -2.10 6.82 -26.87
N TYR A 130 -2.97 7.52 -27.61
CA TYR A 130 -4.41 7.27 -27.55
C TYR A 130 -4.72 5.81 -27.91
N ALA A 131 -4.07 5.30 -28.96
CA ALA A 131 -4.24 3.92 -29.41
C ALA A 131 -3.84 2.92 -28.32
N ILE A 132 -2.68 3.09 -27.70
CA ILE A 132 -2.22 2.23 -26.59
C ILE A 132 -3.25 2.20 -25.44
N GLN A 133 -3.87 3.33 -25.12
CA GLN A 133 -4.81 3.44 -24.00
C GLN A 133 -6.23 2.98 -24.32
N ASN A 134 -6.65 3.00 -25.60
CA ASN A 134 -8.05 2.76 -25.98
C ASN A 134 -8.23 1.56 -26.90
N GLN A 135 -7.16 1.04 -27.51
CA GLN A 135 -7.22 -0.14 -28.38
C GLN A 135 -7.39 -1.40 -27.53
N LYS A 136 -8.35 -2.21 -27.93
CA LYS A 136 -8.58 -3.53 -27.33
C LYS A 136 -7.83 -4.58 -28.12
N ILE A 137 -7.27 -5.57 -27.41
CA ILE A 137 -6.60 -6.71 -28.00
C ILE A 137 -7.41 -7.98 -27.80
N ASN A 138 -7.33 -8.87 -28.76
CA ASN A 138 -7.83 -10.23 -28.67
C ASN A 138 -6.65 -11.19 -28.86
N VAL A 139 -6.51 -12.16 -27.97
CA VAL A 139 -5.43 -13.16 -28.03
C VAL A 139 -6.01 -14.56 -27.87
N ASN A 140 -5.43 -15.51 -28.60
CA ASN A 140 -5.55 -16.91 -28.27
C ASN A 140 -4.57 -17.26 -27.15
N PHE A 141 -4.95 -18.21 -26.30
CA PHE A 141 -4.05 -18.68 -25.25
C PHE A 141 -4.26 -20.16 -24.94
N VAL A 142 -3.21 -20.78 -24.42
CA VAL A 142 -3.22 -22.08 -23.77
C VAL A 142 -2.72 -21.94 -22.35
N GLN A 143 -3.25 -22.78 -21.46
CA GLN A 143 -2.82 -22.86 -20.06
C GLN A 143 -2.25 -24.22 -19.78
N LEU A 144 -1.13 -24.27 -19.09
CA LEU A 144 -0.43 -25.47 -18.70
C LEU A 144 -0.09 -25.41 -17.22
N SER A 145 -0.52 -26.38 -16.47
CA SER A 145 -0.37 -26.47 -15.01
C SER A 145 0.27 -27.79 -14.60
N ALA A 146 0.59 -27.93 -13.33
CA ALA A 146 1.09 -29.21 -12.77
C ALA A 146 0.14 -30.39 -13.04
N LYS A 147 -1.18 -30.11 -13.18
CA LYS A 147 -2.19 -31.18 -13.44
C LYS A 147 -2.09 -31.73 -14.85
N ASP A 148 -1.56 -30.99 -15.80
CA ASP A 148 -1.41 -31.39 -17.19
C ASP A 148 -0.15 -32.26 -17.40
N ILE A 149 0.74 -32.27 -16.40
CA ILE A 149 1.95 -33.08 -16.43
C ILE A 149 1.63 -34.53 -16.11
N LYS A 150 1.67 -35.37 -17.15
CA LYS A 150 1.36 -36.79 -17.06
C LYS A 150 2.51 -37.63 -16.52
N LYS A 151 3.72 -37.06 -16.38
CA LYS A 151 4.89 -37.77 -15.87
C LYS A 151 4.64 -38.28 -14.46
N ASN A 152 4.79 -39.56 -14.24
CA ASN A 152 4.80 -40.15 -12.91
C ASN A 152 6.13 -39.80 -12.23
N ILE A 153 6.08 -39.13 -11.10
CA ILE A 153 7.24 -38.73 -10.30
C ILE A 153 7.26 -39.61 -9.07
N VAL A 154 8.30 -40.41 -8.95
CA VAL A 154 8.54 -41.25 -7.77
C VAL A 154 9.82 -40.75 -7.11
N PRO A 155 9.71 -39.97 -6.02
CA PRO A 155 10.88 -39.42 -5.34
C PRO A 155 11.68 -40.53 -4.60
N ALA A 156 12.99 -40.41 -4.62
CA ALA A 156 13.83 -41.17 -3.69
C ALA A 156 13.73 -40.55 -2.29
N GLU A 157 14.05 -41.34 -1.27
CA GLU A 157 14.01 -40.85 0.13
C GLU A 157 14.96 -39.68 0.34
N SER A 158 16.14 -39.73 -0.27
CA SER A 158 17.12 -38.60 -0.28
C SER A 158 16.54 -37.29 -0.88
N ASP A 159 15.67 -37.40 -1.88
CA ASP A 159 15.05 -36.23 -2.49
C ASP A 159 14.05 -35.56 -1.51
N LEU A 160 13.30 -36.38 -0.80
CA LEU A 160 12.36 -35.95 0.23
C LEU A 160 13.08 -35.33 1.44
N GLU A 161 14.19 -35.90 1.88
CA GLU A 161 15.03 -35.36 2.95
C GLU A 161 15.57 -33.96 2.56
N ASN A 162 16.13 -33.87 1.35
CA ASN A 162 16.64 -32.60 0.83
C ASN A 162 15.54 -31.55 0.69
N TYR A 163 14.38 -31.97 0.19
CA TYR A 163 13.22 -31.08 0.04
C TYR A 163 12.72 -30.55 1.38
N LEU A 164 12.59 -31.44 2.38
CA LEU A 164 12.21 -31.12 3.73
C LEU A 164 13.20 -30.13 4.36
N LYS A 165 14.50 -30.38 4.19
CA LYS A 165 15.55 -29.48 4.71
C LYS A 165 15.50 -28.11 4.08
N ASN A 166 15.40 -28.05 2.74
CA ASN A 166 15.41 -26.79 1.99
C ASN A 166 14.11 -26.00 2.17
N ASN A 167 13.00 -26.66 2.45
CA ASN A 167 11.68 -26.07 2.62
C ASN A 167 11.15 -26.24 4.05
N SER A 168 12.03 -26.29 5.04
CA SER A 168 11.68 -26.59 6.44
C SER A 168 10.56 -25.68 7.00
N ASN A 169 10.47 -24.43 6.55
CA ASN A 169 9.44 -23.49 6.98
C ASN A 169 8.01 -23.95 6.62
N LEU A 170 7.83 -24.71 5.51
CA LEU A 170 6.53 -25.24 5.10
C LEU A 170 6.02 -26.34 6.04
N PHE A 171 6.95 -27.04 6.68
CA PHE A 171 6.66 -28.24 7.47
C PHE A 171 6.82 -28.05 8.98
N ARG A 172 7.40 -26.91 9.39
CA ARG A 172 7.60 -26.61 10.80
C ARG A 172 6.28 -26.50 11.51
N LYS A 173 6.13 -27.26 12.59
CA LYS A 173 5.00 -27.14 13.50
C LYS A 173 5.22 -25.90 14.38
N ALA A 174 4.18 -25.08 14.48
CA ALA A 174 4.22 -23.89 15.31
C ALA A 174 4.38 -24.25 16.79
N GLU A 175 4.91 -23.32 17.57
CA GLU A 175 4.90 -23.40 19.03
C GLU A 175 3.47 -23.62 19.52
N GLN A 176 3.31 -24.52 20.49
CA GLN A 176 2.02 -24.81 21.14
C GLN A 176 2.10 -24.43 22.59
N VAL A 177 0.98 -23.93 23.10
CA VAL A 177 0.83 -23.57 24.49
C VAL A 177 -0.38 -24.31 25.08
N LYS A 178 -0.24 -24.69 26.35
CA LYS A 178 -1.30 -25.16 27.20
C LYS A 178 -1.57 -24.11 28.24
N ILE A 179 -2.81 -23.68 28.38
CA ILE A 179 -3.18 -22.57 29.26
C ILE A 179 -4.36 -22.94 30.16
N ASP A 180 -4.48 -22.24 31.26
CA ASP A 180 -5.76 -22.04 31.95
C ASP A 180 -6.08 -20.55 32.00
N TYR A 181 -7.35 -20.22 32.30
CA TYR A 181 -7.75 -18.83 32.38
C TYR A 181 -8.92 -18.59 33.28
N LEU A 182 -8.96 -17.39 33.86
CA LEU A 182 -10.12 -16.83 34.55
C LEU A 182 -10.86 -15.91 33.58
N ALA A 183 -12.18 -16.04 33.52
CA ALA A 183 -13.06 -15.23 32.70
C ALA A 183 -13.89 -14.28 33.56
N PHE A 184 -13.95 -13.03 33.13
CA PHE A 184 -14.78 -11.98 33.76
C PHE A 184 -15.72 -11.44 32.66
N ALA A 185 -16.83 -12.16 32.48
CA ALA A 185 -17.79 -11.79 31.44
C ALA A 185 -18.57 -10.52 31.85
N GLY A 186 -18.66 -9.54 30.93
CA GLY A 186 -19.39 -8.31 31.21
C GLY A 186 -20.85 -8.56 31.60
N ALA A 187 -21.46 -9.62 31.03
CA ALA A 187 -22.85 -9.99 31.36
C ALA A 187 -23.05 -10.37 32.82
N ASP A 188 -22.06 -10.98 33.49
CA ASP A 188 -22.15 -11.40 34.90
C ASP A 188 -22.21 -10.20 35.85
N PHE A 189 -21.69 -9.06 35.42
CA PHE A 189 -21.61 -7.81 36.18
C PHE A 189 -22.64 -6.75 35.73
N ALA A 190 -23.44 -7.02 34.71
CA ALA A 190 -24.44 -6.11 34.18
C ALA A 190 -25.73 -6.08 35.05
N LYS A 191 -25.60 -5.88 36.39
CA LYS A 191 -26.71 -5.97 37.35
C LYS A 191 -27.13 -4.62 37.93
N ALA A 192 -26.45 -3.53 37.60
CA ALA A 192 -26.77 -2.22 38.16
C ALA A 192 -28.04 -1.62 37.53
N ALA A 193 -28.90 -1.01 38.35
CA ALA A 193 -30.04 -0.24 37.83
C ALA A 193 -29.53 0.99 37.06
N VAL A 194 -30.05 1.20 35.85
CA VAL A 194 -29.76 2.38 35.04
C VAL A 194 -30.72 3.50 35.38
N SER A 195 -30.22 4.67 35.75
CA SER A 195 -31.05 5.81 36.12
C SER A 195 -31.69 6.50 34.90
N ASP A 196 -32.81 7.18 35.10
CA ASP A 196 -33.45 7.97 34.04
C ASP A 196 -32.53 9.11 33.53
N SER A 197 -31.70 9.66 34.41
CA SER A 197 -30.69 10.66 34.06
C SER A 197 -29.66 10.06 33.09
N ASP A 198 -29.11 8.87 33.42
CA ASP A 198 -28.10 8.21 32.55
C ASP A 198 -28.70 7.90 31.18
N ILE A 199 -29.96 7.48 31.11
CA ILE A 199 -30.65 7.19 29.84
C ILE A 199 -30.80 8.45 29.02
N SER A 200 -31.23 9.56 29.65
CA SER A 200 -31.38 10.85 28.95
C SER A 200 -30.08 11.40 28.45
N ASP A 201 -29.03 11.35 29.27
CA ASP A 201 -27.69 11.82 28.94
C ASP A 201 -27.07 10.97 27.82
N TYR A 202 -27.19 9.66 27.89
CA TYR A 202 -26.68 8.77 26.84
C TYR A 202 -27.39 9.02 25.50
N TYR A 203 -28.72 9.14 25.52
CA TYR A 203 -29.48 9.45 24.32
C TYR A 203 -29.08 10.78 23.72
N SER A 204 -28.92 11.81 24.53
CA SER A 204 -28.55 13.17 24.08
C SER A 204 -27.22 13.19 23.34
N ARG A 205 -26.23 12.43 23.84
CA ARG A 205 -24.88 12.35 23.28
C ARG A 205 -24.76 11.40 22.08
N ASN A 206 -25.76 10.48 21.91
CA ASN A 206 -25.67 9.42 20.90
C ASN A 206 -26.89 9.35 19.98
N LYS A 207 -27.59 10.44 19.74
CA LYS A 207 -28.82 10.47 18.91
C LYS A 207 -28.65 9.82 17.55
N ASP A 208 -27.46 9.91 16.96
CA ASP A 208 -27.15 9.35 15.64
C ASP A 208 -27.15 7.82 15.60
N LYS A 209 -27.00 7.14 16.74
CA LYS A 209 -27.07 5.68 16.85
C LYS A 209 -28.52 5.16 16.84
N PHE A 210 -29.49 6.01 17.15
CA PHE A 210 -30.89 5.64 17.30
C PHE A 210 -31.72 6.19 16.13
N LYS A 211 -31.61 5.53 14.98
CA LYS A 211 -32.35 5.89 13.75
C LYS A 211 -33.21 4.74 13.28
N THR A 212 -34.35 5.08 12.66
CA THR A 212 -35.19 4.11 11.91
C THR A 212 -34.45 3.66 10.64
N LYS A 213 -34.97 2.64 9.97
CA LYS A 213 -34.47 2.20 8.66
C LYS A 213 -34.48 3.31 7.60
N GLU A 214 -35.40 4.26 7.74
CA GLU A 214 -35.56 5.44 6.86
C GLU A 214 -34.68 6.64 7.30
N GLY A 215 -33.80 6.46 8.32
CA GLY A 215 -32.84 7.47 8.77
C GLY A 215 -33.39 8.52 9.75
N LYS A 216 -34.66 8.41 10.20
CA LYS A 216 -35.23 9.33 11.19
C LYS A 216 -34.78 8.96 12.59
N THR A 217 -34.42 9.94 13.41
CA THR A 217 -34.04 9.73 14.82
C THR A 217 -35.25 9.24 15.62
N LEU A 218 -35.08 8.11 16.34
CA LEU A 218 -36.07 7.57 17.26
C LEU A 218 -36.29 8.54 18.45
N LYS A 219 -37.50 8.63 18.97
CA LYS A 219 -37.75 9.34 20.24
C LYS A 219 -37.12 8.59 21.43
N LEU A 220 -36.81 9.30 22.51
CA LEU A 220 -36.21 8.72 23.70
C LEU A 220 -37.01 7.51 24.22
N ALA A 221 -38.34 7.60 24.22
CA ALA A 221 -39.23 6.53 24.66
C ALA A 221 -39.02 5.23 23.84
N ASP A 222 -38.87 5.38 22.52
CA ASP A 222 -38.71 4.25 21.61
C ASP A 222 -37.29 3.65 21.66
N ALA A 223 -36.28 4.48 21.97
CA ALA A 223 -34.88 4.07 22.11
C ALA A 223 -34.54 3.53 23.52
N ARG A 224 -35.39 3.79 24.50
CA ARG A 224 -35.15 3.53 25.94
C ARG A 224 -34.65 2.11 26.24
N ALA A 225 -35.31 1.09 25.72
CA ALA A 225 -34.93 -0.30 25.98
C ALA A 225 -33.53 -0.64 25.42
N ALA A 226 -33.21 -0.15 24.25
CA ALA A 226 -31.90 -0.32 23.63
C ALA A 226 -30.81 0.43 24.42
N ILE A 227 -31.09 1.64 24.90
CA ILE A 227 -30.18 2.42 25.72
C ILE A 227 -29.89 1.73 27.05
N ILE A 228 -30.91 1.23 27.73
CA ILE A 228 -30.73 0.49 28.99
C ILE A 228 -29.80 -0.71 28.75
N LYS A 229 -30.05 -1.49 27.69
CA LYS A 229 -29.23 -2.66 27.36
C LYS A 229 -27.76 -2.26 27.10
N GLU A 230 -27.56 -1.17 26.39
CA GLU A 230 -26.21 -0.67 26.09
C GLU A 230 -25.48 -0.14 27.33
N LEU A 231 -26.16 0.62 28.17
CA LEU A 231 -25.62 1.12 29.44
C LEU A 231 -25.28 0.00 30.40
N MET A 232 -26.16 -1.01 30.54
CA MET A 232 -25.89 -2.20 31.35
C MET A 232 -24.67 -2.96 30.83
N LYS A 233 -24.55 -3.12 29.49
CA LYS A 233 -23.36 -3.73 28.88
C LYS A 233 -22.10 -2.93 29.20
N MET A 234 -22.13 -1.61 29.06
CA MET A 234 -20.99 -0.75 29.36
C MET A 234 -20.58 -0.83 30.86
N GLN A 235 -21.52 -0.74 31.75
CA GLN A 235 -21.27 -0.86 33.19
C GLN A 235 -20.74 -2.26 33.56
N GLY A 236 -21.32 -3.31 32.97
CA GLY A 236 -20.86 -4.67 33.15
C GLY A 236 -19.43 -4.87 32.70
N MET A 237 -19.08 -4.35 31.52
CA MET A 237 -17.71 -4.40 30.99
C MET A 237 -16.72 -3.62 31.87
N GLN A 238 -17.13 -2.45 32.40
CA GLN A 238 -16.29 -1.66 33.30
C GLN A 238 -16.00 -2.40 34.60
N THR A 239 -17.04 -3.00 35.20
CA THR A 239 -16.92 -3.80 36.43
C THR A 239 -16.07 -5.05 36.17
N ALA A 240 -16.31 -5.75 35.07
CA ALA A 240 -15.52 -6.91 34.66
C ALA A 240 -14.02 -6.57 34.53
N TYR A 241 -13.68 -5.42 33.95
CA TYR A 241 -12.29 -4.93 33.90
C TYR A 241 -11.70 -4.73 35.31
N THR A 242 -12.44 -4.07 36.17
CA THR A 242 -11.98 -3.78 37.54
C THR A 242 -11.73 -5.08 38.31
N GLU A 243 -12.62 -6.05 38.20
CA GLU A 243 -12.48 -7.36 38.88
C GLU A 243 -11.34 -8.19 38.25
N ALA A 244 -11.22 -8.18 36.92
CA ALA A 244 -10.11 -8.84 36.24
C ALA A 244 -8.75 -8.23 36.62
N LYS A 245 -8.67 -6.90 36.72
CA LYS A 245 -7.45 -6.21 37.17
C LYS A 245 -7.11 -6.55 38.61
N LYS A 246 -8.10 -6.52 39.49
CA LYS A 246 -7.92 -6.92 40.92
C LYS A 246 -7.44 -8.38 41.02
N ALA A 247 -8.01 -9.27 40.21
CA ALA A 247 -7.57 -10.66 40.15
C ALA A 247 -6.10 -10.76 39.69
N HIS A 248 -5.77 -10.11 38.58
CA HIS A 248 -4.41 -10.07 38.08
C HIS A 248 -3.40 -9.56 39.12
N ASP A 249 -3.68 -8.38 39.72
CA ASP A 249 -2.77 -7.74 40.65
C ASP A 249 -2.57 -8.59 41.93
N THR A 250 -3.65 -9.20 42.46
CA THR A 250 -3.56 -10.07 43.64
C THR A 250 -2.81 -11.36 43.33
N ILE A 251 -3.12 -12.03 42.22
CA ILE A 251 -2.47 -13.28 41.83
C ILE A 251 -0.99 -13.03 41.54
N TYR A 252 -0.66 -11.92 40.87
CA TYR A 252 0.71 -11.55 40.56
C TYR A 252 1.57 -11.30 41.82
N GLN A 253 0.98 -10.70 42.83
CA GLN A 253 1.67 -10.40 44.09
C GLN A 253 1.81 -11.63 45.01
N GLU A 254 0.82 -12.48 45.06
CA GLU A 254 0.72 -13.57 46.03
C GLU A 254 1.03 -14.95 45.44
N ASP A 255 1.20 -15.06 44.11
CA ASP A 255 1.42 -16.31 43.37
C ASP A 255 0.40 -17.42 43.70
N ASN A 256 -0.88 -17.04 43.83
CA ASN A 256 -1.92 -17.87 44.43
C ASN A 256 -3.12 -18.11 43.49
N TYR A 257 -2.89 -18.35 42.21
CA TYR A 257 -3.92 -18.44 41.16
C TYR A 257 -5.12 -19.31 41.55
N GLU A 258 -4.90 -20.55 42.02
CA GLU A 258 -5.96 -21.49 42.42
C GLU A 258 -6.68 -21.02 43.68
N ALA A 259 -5.96 -20.53 44.68
CA ALA A 259 -6.54 -20.06 45.94
C ALA A 259 -7.38 -18.80 45.70
N TYR A 260 -6.93 -17.89 44.84
CA TYR A 260 -7.71 -16.72 44.44
C TYR A 260 -9.01 -17.12 43.74
N ALA A 261 -8.93 -18.03 42.76
CA ALA A 261 -10.09 -18.52 42.05
C ALA A 261 -11.12 -19.17 43.00
N ALA A 262 -10.67 -20.03 43.90
CA ALA A 262 -11.54 -20.69 44.89
C ALA A 262 -12.19 -19.69 45.87
N LYS A 263 -11.41 -18.74 46.41
CA LYS A 263 -11.91 -17.71 47.32
C LYS A 263 -12.97 -16.81 46.71
N ASN A 264 -12.86 -16.53 45.42
CA ASN A 264 -13.78 -15.64 44.71
C ASN A 264 -14.84 -16.38 43.87
N ASN A 265 -14.98 -17.70 44.05
CA ASN A 265 -15.92 -18.57 43.30
C ASN A 265 -15.75 -18.43 41.77
N LEU A 266 -14.52 -18.23 41.30
CA LEU A 266 -14.22 -18.14 39.87
C LEU A 266 -13.89 -19.52 39.33
N LYS A 267 -14.45 -19.83 38.15
CA LYS A 267 -14.13 -21.08 37.44
C LYS A 267 -12.81 -20.96 36.69
N ILE A 268 -11.91 -21.90 36.93
CA ILE A 268 -10.71 -22.04 36.12
C ILE A 268 -11.07 -22.83 34.86
N HIS A 269 -10.96 -22.19 33.70
CA HIS A 269 -11.12 -22.81 32.40
C HIS A 269 -9.78 -23.34 31.93
N LYS A 270 -9.75 -24.52 31.31
CA LYS A 270 -8.50 -25.14 30.83
C LYS A 270 -8.57 -25.37 29.32
N LEU A 271 -7.52 -25.05 28.62
CA LEU A 271 -7.31 -25.37 27.22
C LEU A 271 -6.04 -26.23 27.10
N ASP A 272 -6.20 -27.37 26.45
CA ASP A 272 -5.06 -28.23 26.12
C ASP A 272 -4.22 -27.60 24.99
N PHE A 273 -3.10 -28.21 24.65
CA PHE A 273 -2.17 -27.68 23.68
C PHE A 273 -2.83 -27.23 22.38
N PHE A 274 -2.66 -25.98 22.03
CA PHE A 274 -3.04 -25.44 20.74
C PHE A 274 -1.88 -24.64 20.15
N PRO A 275 -1.77 -24.59 18.81
CA PRO A 275 -0.69 -23.88 18.14
C PRO A 275 -0.95 -22.38 18.13
N LEU A 276 0.08 -21.58 18.36
CA LEU A 276 -0.03 -20.10 18.45
C LEU A 276 -0.49 -19.45 17.13
N ASN A 277 -0.30 -20.09 15.99
CA ASN A 277 -0.79 -19.61 14.69
C ASN A 277 -2.28 -19.94 14.43
N LYS A 278 -2.94 -20.67 15.33
CA LYS A 278 -4.35 -21.01 15.25
C LYS A 278 -4.95 -21.02 16.66
N VAL A 279 -5.22 -19.85 17.20
CA VAL A 279 -5.82 -19.69 18.52
C VAL A 279 -7.26 -20.21 18.55
N PRO A 280 -7.75 -20.71 19.73
CA PRO A 280 -9.12 -21.13 19.89
C PRO A 280 -10.15 -20.06 19.53
N GLU A 281 -11.33 -20.47 19.08
CA GLU A 281 -12.37 -19.60 18.52
C GLU A 281 -12.82 -18.51 19.49
N ASN A 282 -12.96 -18.85 20.77
CA ASN A 282 -13.32 -17.90 21.83
C ASN A 282 -12.31 -16.76 22.04
N PHE A 283 -11.10 -16.90 21.52
CA PHE A 283 -10.05 -15.88 21.54
C PHE A 283 -9.71 -15.33 20.15
N ALA A 284 -10.41 -15.73 19.09
CA ALA A 284 -10.10 -15.34 17.73
C ALA A 284 -10.15 -13.81 17.49
N ALA A 285 -11.02 -13.12 18.22
CA ALA A 285 -11.16 -11.66 18.17
C ALA A 285 -10.14 -10.90 19.05
N VAL A 286 -9.33 -11.60 19.86
CA VAL A 286 -8.34 -10.98 20.74
C VAL A 286 -7.09 -10.64 19.92
N LYS A 287 -6.85 -9.34 19.75
CA LYS A 287 -5.64 -8.86 19.05
C LYS A 287 -4.38 -9.25 19.83
N ASP A 288 -3.34 -9.63 19.11
CA ASP A 288 -1.99 -9.91 19.64
C ASP A 288 -1.92 -11.00 20.72
N LEU A 289 -2.96 -11.87 20.84
CA LEU A 289 -2.97 -12.94 21.83
C LEU A 289 -1.77 -13.88 21.65
N ALA A 290 -1.48 -14.29 20.41
CA ALA A 290 -0.37 -15.18 20.12
C ALA A 290 0.98 -14.58 20.58
N ALA A 291 1.20 -13.30 20.33
CA ALA A 291 2.40 -12.58 20.77
C ALA A 291 2.48 -12.49 22.30
N THR A 292 1.34 -12.26 22.96
CA THR A 292 1.25 -12.23 24.42
C THR A 292 1.64 -13.59 25.00
N LEU A 293 1.03 -14.69 24.50
CA LEU A 293 1.30 -16.05 24.99
C LEU A 293 2.72 -16.52 24.67
N MET A 294 3.30 -16.07 23.56
CA MET A 294 4.66 -16.40 23.18
C MET A 294 5.69 -15.84 24.17
N ASN A 295 5.46 -14.63 24.68
CA ASN A 295 6.36 -13.93 25.58
C ASN A 295 6.26 -14.36 27.05
N LEU A 296 5.15 -14.99 27.48
CA LEU A 296 4.97 -15.48 28.84
C LEU A 296 5.77 -16.76 29.07
N GLN A 297 6.29 -16.93 30.29
CA GLN A 297 6.95 -18.15 30.72
C GLN A 297 5.95 -19.14 31.35
N LYS A 298 6.39 -20.39 31.59
CA LYS A 298 5.58 -21.39 32.30
C LYS A 298 5.21 -20.87 33.70
N ASN A 299 3.94 -21.03 34.07
CA ASN A 299 3.28 -20.54 35.28
C ASN A 299 3.11 -19.02 35.36
N GLU A 300 3.55 -18.28 34.36
CA GLU A 300 3.36 -16.83 34.30
C GLU A 300 1.94 -16.49 33.85
N ILE A 301 1.36 -15.44 34.46
CA ILE A 301 0.04 -14.91 34.10
C ILE A 301 0.15 -13.76 33.11
N SER A 302 -0.84 -13.65 32.22
CA SER A 302 -0.95 -12.53 31.31
C SER A 302 -1.43 -11.27 32.03
N LYS A 303 -1.13 -10.09 31.47
CA LYS A 303 -1.92 -8.88 31.77
C LYS A 303 -3.39 -9.16 31.46
N VAL A 304 -4.29 -8.29 31.97
CA VAL A 304 -5.71 -8.37 31.67
C VAL A 304 -5.93 -8.23 30.15
N ILE A 305 -6.52 -9.23 29.55
CA ILE A 305 -6.79 -9.31 28.11
C ILE A 305 -8.26 -8.96 27.87
N LYS A 306 -8.52 -7.99 27.00
CA LYS A 306 -9.86 -7.60 26.59
C LYS A 306 -10.32 -8.46 25.42
N ALA A 307 -11.53 -9.03 25.54
CA ALA A 307 -12.26 -9.67 24.45
C ALA A 307 -13.61 -8.98 24.21
N GLU A 308 -14.41 -9.50 23.31
CA GLU A 308 -15.70 -8.90 22.96
C GLU A 308 -16.73 -8.98 24.08
N ASP A 309 -16.72 -10.07 24.83
CA ASP A 309 -17.67 -10.42 25.88
C ASP A 309 -17.21 -10.09 27.30
N GLY A 310 -15.93 -9.75 27.50
CA GLY A 310 -15.35 -9.51 28.82
C GLY A 310 -13.85 -9.39 28.85
N TYR A 311 -13.29 -9.79 29.98
CA TYR A 311 -11.84 -9.74 30.24
C TYR A 311 -11.33 -11.09 30.72
N TYR A 312 -10.08 -11.39 30.41
CA TYR A 312 -9.46 -12.67 30.75
C TYR A 312 -8.09 -12.44 31.40
N VAL A 313 -7.75 -13.31 32.36
CA VAL A 313 -6.41 -13.47 32.91
C VAL A 313 -5.96 -14.90 32.62
N LEU A 314 -4.99 -15.04 31.72
CA LEU A 314 -4.48 -16.32 31.24
C LEU A 314 -3.23 -16.71 32.04
N ARG A 315 -2.99 -18.02 32.19
CA ARG A 315 -1.76 -18.56 32.74
C ARG A 315 -1.21 -19.66 31.85
N ILE A 316 0.08 -19.62 31.57
CA ILE A 316 0.76 -20.68 30.83
C ILE A 316 0.99 -21.89 31.75
N LEU A 317 0.39 -23.01 31.41
CA LEU A 317 0.63 -24.30 32.10
C LEU A 317 1.84 -25.03 31.54
N ASP A 318 1.98 -25.00 30.22
CA ASP A 318 3.12 -25.64 29.53
C ASP A 318 3.30 -25.11 28.11
N LYS A 319 4.50 -25.29 27.55
CA LYS A 319 4.86 -24.91 26.20
C LYS A 319 5.57 -26.05 25.47
N LYS A 320 5.28 -26.20 24.17
CA LYS A 320 6.03 -27.04 23.26
C LYS A 320 6.64 -26.16 22.20
N ALA A 321 7.96 -26.12 22.13
CA ALA A 321 8.70 -25.32 21.15
C ALA A 321 8.30 -25.71 19.72
N ALA A 322 8.39 -24.74 18.81
CA ALA A 322 8.28 -25.01 17.38
C ALA A 322 9.36 -25.99 16.94
N TYR A 323 8.99 -27.01 16.19
CA TYR A 323 9.93 -28.03 15.73
C TYR A 323 9.66 -28.44 14.29
N LEU A 324 10.68 -28.95 13.64
CA LEU A 324 10.55 -29.62 12.34
C LEU A 324 10.35 -31.10 12.59
N PRO A 325 9.22 -31.71 12.19
CA PRO A 325 9.01 -33.15 12.33
C PRO A 325 10.03 -33.95 11.53
N ALA A 326 10.36 -35.13 11.98
CA ALA A 326 11.18 -36.06 11.18
C ALA A 326 10.44 -36.47 9.91
N LEU A 327 11.18 -36.73 8.83
CA LEU A 327 10.59 -37.13 7.54
C LEU A 327 9.61 -38.28 7.69
N LYS A 328 9.95 -39.31 8.49
CA LYS A 328 9.09 -40.50 8.73
C LYS A 328 7.68 -40.14 9.21
N ASP A 329 7.53 -39.01 9.98
CA ASP A 329 6.28 -38.63 10.61
C ASP A 329 5.38 -37.78 9.66
N ILE A 330 5.98 -37.23 8.60
CA ILE A 330 5.29 -36.32 7.64
C ILE A 330 5.61 -36.69 6.19
N LYS A 331 6.08 -37.92 5.92
CA LYS A 331 6.55 -38.37 4.59
C LYS A 331 5.52 -38.12 3.50
N ALA A 332 4.25 -38.44 3.76
CA ALA A 332 3.18 -38.26 2.78
C ALA A 332 2.95 -36.76 2.41
N ASP A 333 3.05 -35.89 3.40
CA ASP A 333 2.92 -34.43 3.15
C ASP A 333 4.12 -33.94 2.34
N VAL A 334 5.34 -34.29 2.73
CA VAL A 334 6.56 -33.90 2.01
C VAL A 334 6.56 -34.44 0.57
N GLU A 335 6.18 -35.67 0.36
CA GLU A 335 6.06 -36.28 -0.97
C GLU A 335 5.04 -35.56 -1.85
N LYS A 336 3.88 -35.22 -1.30
CA LYS A 336 2.85 -34.44 -2.01
C LYS A 336 3.38 -33.09 -2.48
N TYR A 337 4.00 -32.32 -1.57
CA TYR A 337 4.56 -31.03 -1.92
C TYR A 337 5.72 -31.11 -2.89
N PHE A 338 6.57 -32.12 -2.73
CA PHE A 338 7.68 -32.39 -3.65
C PHE A 338 7.17 -32.70 -5.07
N ILE A 339 6.21 -33.60 -5.21
CA ILE A 339 5.63 -33.99 -6.51
C ILE A 339 4.95 -32.75 -7.16
N GLU A 340 4.23 -31.97 -6.39
CA GLU A 340 3.59 -30.76 -6.89
C GLU A 340 4.63 -29.74 -7.38
N ASN A 341 5.70 -29.51 -6.63
CA ASN A 341 6.79 -28.65 -7.00
C ASN A 341 7.51 -29.10 -8.27
N GLU A 342 7.83 -30.42 -8.38
CA GLU A 342 8.46 -30.97 -9.56
C GLU A 342 7.54 -30.87 -10.80
N LYS A 343 6.25 -31.10 -10.63
CA LYS A 343 5.27 -30.92 -11.71
C LYS A 343 5.16 -29.49 -12.16
N ASN A 344 5.21 -28.51 -11.23
CA ASN A 344 5.22 -27.09 -11.56
C ASN A 344 6.49 -26.72 -12.35
N SER A 345 7.66 -27.23 -11.93
CA SER A 345 8.91 -27.01 -12.67
C SER A 345 8.88 -27.64 -14.07
N LEU A 346 8.29 -28.84 -14.21
CA LEU A 346 8.09 -29.45 -15.52
C LEU A 346 7.10 -28.64 -16.37
N ALA A 347 6.01 -28.13 -15.79
CA ALA A 347 5.04 -27.32 -16.49
C ALA A 347 5.69 -26.03 -17.03
N GLU A 348 6.56 -25.40 -16.25
CA GLU A 348 7.34 -24.24 -16.71
C GLU A 348 8.19 -24.56 -17.92
N LYS A 349 9.01 -25.63 -17.83
CA LYS A 349 9.88 -26.06 -18.92
C LYS A 349 9.09 -26.43 -20.17
N GLU A 350 7.97 -27.12 -20.01
CA GLU A 350 7.08 -27.44 -21.12
C GLU A 350 6.42 -26.21 -21.74
N ALA A 351 6.01 -25.24 -20.95
CA ALA A 351 5.46 -23.98 -21.44
C ALA A 351 6.51 -23.18 -22.23
N GLN A 352 7.75 -23.16 -21.74
CA GLN A 352 8.87 -22.55 -22.43
C GLN A 352 9.16 -23.22 -23.80
N SER A 353 9.24 -24.54 -23.79
CA SER A 353 9.41 -25.34 -25.01
C SER A 353 8.25 -25.15 -25.99
N PHE A 354 7.04 -25.05 -25.50
CA PHE A 354 5.86 -24.74 -26.31
C PHE A 354 6.02 -23.40 -27.02
N LEU A 355 6.39 -22.36 -26.30
CA LEU A 355 6.59 -21.02 -26.86
C LEU A 355 7.74 -20.99 -27.88
N GLU A 356 8.84 -21.70 -27.62
CA GLU A 356 9.95 -21.83 -28.58
C GLU A 356 9.53 -22.50 -29.88
N ARG A 357 8.72 -23.55 -29.81
CA ARG A 357 8.18 -24.21 -31.01
C ARG A 357 7.29 -23.30 -31.83
N LEU A 358 6.43 -22.49 -31.16
CA LEU A 358 5.61 -21.49 -31.83
C LEU A 358 6.47 -20.45 -32.58
N ARG A 359 7.56 -20.01 -31.97
CA ARG A 359 8.52 -19.06 -32.61
C ARG A 359 9.29 -19.66 -33.78
N LYS A 360 9.50 -20.98 -33.76
CA LYS A 360 10.10 -21.70 -34.88
C LYS A 360 9.13 -21.99 -36.02
N GLY A 361 7.84 -21.61 -35.86
CA GLY A 361 6.83 -21.70 -36.90
C GLY A 361 5.85 -22.85 -36.75
N ASP A 362 5.93 -23.66 -35.68
CA ASP A 362 4.92 -24.68 -35.43
C ASP A 362 3.54 -24.04 -35.19
N ALA A 363 2.50 -24.67 -35.68
CA ALA A 363 1.14 -24.16 -35.50
C ALA A 363 0.64 -24.41 -34.07
N LEU A 364 -0.05 -23.39 -33.48
CA LEU A 364 -0.58 -23.43 -32.11
C LEU A 364 -1.49 -24.65 -31.87
N ASP A 365 -2.39 -24.90 -32.81
CA ASP A 365 -3.36 -26.01 -32.76
C ASP A 365 -2.65 -27.37 -32.78
N LYS A 366 -1.58 -27.52 -33.57
CA LYS A 366 -0.78 -28.74 -33.63
C LYS A 366 -0.14 -29.04 -32.28
N ILE A 367 0.56 -28.06 -31.68
CA ILE A 367 1.26 -28.27 -30.40
C ILE A 367 0.24 -28.48 -29.27
N ALA A 368 -0.85 -27.72 -29.24
CA ALA A 368 -1.90 -27.84 -28.25
C ALA A 368 -2.54 -29.23 -28.29
N LYS A 369 -2.82 -29.78 -29.50
CA LYS A 369 -3.37 -31.12 -29.67
C LYS A 369 -2.40 -32.20 -29.21
N GLU A 370 -1.11 -32.09 -29.55
CA GLU A 370 -0.05 -33.00 -29.11
C GLU A 370 0.02 -33.10 -27.58
N LYS A 371 -0.15 -31.95 -26.91
CA LYS A 371 -0.10 -31.80 -25.45
C LYS A 371 -1.43 -32.10 -24.75
N GLY A 372 -2.53 -32.20 -25.51
CA GLY A 372 -3.89 -32.36 -24.97
C GLY A 372 -4.42 -31.07 -24.30
N LEU A 373 -3.90 -29.90 -24.71
CA LEU A 373 -4.29 -28.62 -24.17
C LEU A 373 -5.39 -27.96 -24.99
N LYS A 374 -6.27 -27.21 -24.34
CA LYS A 374 -7.34 -26.48 -24.99
C LYS A 374 -6.86 -25.08 -25.36
N ILE A 375 -7.11 -24.69 -26.60
CA ILE A 375 -6.94 -23.31 -27.04
C ILE A 375 -8.19 -22.54 -26.62
N ASN A 376 -7.97 -21.42 -25.93
CA ASN A 376 -9.02 -20.49 -25.52
C ASN A 376 -8.76 -19.15 -26.19
N GLU A 377 -9.77 -18.30 -26.18
CA GLU A 377 -9.75 -16.95 -26.71
C GLU A 377 -10.26 -15.98 -25.67
N THR A 378 -9.59 -14.84 -25.52
CA THR A 378 -9.99 -13.80 -24.55
C THR A 378 -11.24 -13.06 -25.01
N GLY A 379 -11.42 -12.86 -26.30
CA GLY A 379 -12.22 -11.81 -26.86
C GLY A 379 -11.48 -10.46 -26.77
N LEU A 380 -12.08 -9.41 -27.33
CA LEU A 380 -11.51 -8.07 -27.27
C LEU A 380 -11.60 -7.50 -25.85
N PHE A 381 -10.46 -7.17 -25.25
CA PHE A 381 -10.36 -6.54 -23.93
C PHE A 381 -9.28 -5.46 -23.93
N GLN A 382 -9.35 -4.53 -22.99
CA GLN A 382 -8.34 -3.49 -22.82
C GLN A 382 -7.19 -4.04 -21.96
N PRO A 383 -5.94 -4.04 -22.44
CA PRO A 383 -4.79 -4.42 -21.63
C PRO A 383 -4.66 -3.50 -20.41
N GLY A 384 -4.37 -4.10 -19.25
CA GLY A 384 -4.37 -3.41 -17.95
C GLY A 384 -5.59 -3.76 -17.09
N GLU A 385 -6.65 -4.29 -17.67
CA GLU A 385 -7.77 -4.93 -16.98
C GLU A 385 -7.45 -6.39 -16.61
N ILE A 386 -8.39 -7.05 -15.93
CA ILE A 386 -8.30 -8.50 -15.73
C ILE A 386 -8.34 -9.17 -17.11
N ILE A 387 -7.35 -10.00 -17.43
CA ILE A 387 -7.31 -10.77 -18.68
C ILE A 387 -8.45 -11.81 -18.65
N PRO A 388 -9.43 -11.72 -19.54
CA PRO A 388 -10.61 -12.60 -19.53
C PRO A 388 -10.22 -14.08 -19.54
N LYS A 389 -10.83 -14.89 -18.68
CA LYS A 389 -10.61 -16.33 -18.50
C LYS A 389 -9.20 -16.73 -18.00
N VAL A 390 -8.33 -15.77 -17.72
CA VAL A 390 -6.96 -16.00 -17.27
C VAL A 390 -6.73 -15.47 -15.87
N GLY A 391 -7.05 -14.20 -15.64
CA GLY A 391 -6.82 -13.54 -14.37
C GLY A 391 -6.00 -12.24 -14.49
N MET A 392 -5.54 -11.71 -13.36
CA MET A 392 -4.79 -10.46 -13.34
C MET A 392 -3.28 -10.75 -13.32
N SER A 393 -2.55 -10.07 -14.22
CA SER A 393 -1.08 -10.03 -14.23
C SER A 393 -0.64 -8.76 -14.96
N MET A 394 -0.05 -7.81 -14.22
CA MET A 394 0.52 -6.58 -14.80
C MET A 394 1.56 -6.90 -15.87
N GLU A 395 2.46 -7.84 -15.58
CA GLU A 395 3.53 -8.24 -16.48
C GLU A 395 2.99 -8.83 -17.79
N ALA A 396 1.97 -9.68 -17.72
CA ALA A 396 1.32 -10.21 -18.91
C ALA A 396 0.59 -9.09 -19.69
N ALA A 397 -0.13 -8.20 -19.01
CA ALA A 397 -0.82 -7.09 -19.63
C ALA A 397 0.14 -6.17 -20.43
N GLU A 398 1.28 -5.83 -19.84
CA GLU A 398 2.33 -5.04 -20.50
C GLU A 398 2.90 -5.76 -21.74
N ALA A 399 3.14 -7.07 -21.64
CA ALA A 399 3.63 -7.87 -22.75
C ALA A 399 2.60 -7.97 -23.88
N LEU A 400 1.30 -8.06 -23.55
CA LEU A 400 0.23 -8.12 -24.55
C LEU A 400 0.11 -6.82 -25.35
N LEU A 401 0.43 -5.65 -24.77
CA LEU A 401 0.49 -4.37 -25.49
C LEU A 401 1.56 -4.34 -26.59
N GLN A 402 2.59 -5.18 -26.49
CA GLN A 402 3.69 -5.26 -27.45
C GLN A 402 3.42 -6.24 -28.59
N LEU A 403 2.32 -6.98 -28.55
CA LEU A 403 2.01 -7.99 -29.56
C LEU A 403 1.47 -7.34 -30.84
N THR A 404 1.99 -7.82 -31.96
CA THR A 404 1.59 -7.40 -33.30
C THR A 404 1.50 -8.60 -34.24
N PRO A 405 0.94 -8.47 -35.45
CA PRO A 405 0.99 -9.53 -36.45
C PRO A 405 2.41 -10.02 -36.77
N SER A 406 3.42 -9.14 -36.69
CA SER A 406 4.84 -9.47 -36.92
C SER A 406 5.55 -10.00 -35.68
N LYS A 407 5.07 -9.68 -34.48
CA LYS A 407 5.52 -10.21 -33.18
C LYS A 407 4.34 -10.83 -32.44
N PRO A 408 3.84 -12.04 -32.87
CA PRO A 408 2.57 -12.56 -32.36
C PRO A 408 2.67 -13.25 -31.01
N TYR A 409 3.86 -13.40 -30.45
CA TYR A 409 4.10 -14.10 -29.19
C TYR A 409 4.88 -13.22 -28.21
N PRO A 410 4.59 -13.30 -26.90
CA PRO A 410 5.42 -12.65 -25.88
C PRO A 410 6.78 -13.33 -25.73
N ASP A 411 7.68 -12.71 -24.93
CA ASP A 411 9.04 -13.22 -24.77
C ASP A 411 9.14 -14.42 -23.82
N LYS A 412 8.14 -14.65 -22.95
CA LYS A 412 8.08 -15.79 -22.03
C LYS A 412 6.63 -16.19 -21.73
N PRO A 413 6.40 -17.41 -21.24
CA PRO A 413 5.13 -17.77 -20.62
C PRO A 413 4.92 -17.00 -19.31
N PHE A 414 3.67 -16.79 -18.90
CA PHE A 414 3.33 -16.09 -17.65
C PHE A 414 2.68 -17.04 -16.66
N LEU A 415 3.16 -17.05 -15.42
CA LEU A 415 2.52 -17.80 -14.33
C LEU A 415 1.34 -16.96 -13.77
N ILE A 416 0.13 -17.43 -14.03
CA ILE A 416 -1.11 -16.75 -13.59
C ILE A 416 -2.03 -17.84 -13.01
N ASN A 417 -2.49 -17.65 -11.77
CA ASN A 417 -3.38 -18.60 -11.08
C ASN A 417 -2.88 -20.04 -11.12
N ASN A 418 -1.60 -20.26 -10.80
CA ASN A 418 -0.92 -21.56 -10.79
C ASN A 418 -0.90 -22.30 -12.15
N SER A 419 -1.01 -21.55 -13.26
CA SER A 419 -0.90 -22.08 -14.60
C SER A 419 0.04 -21.20 -15.44
N TYR A 420 0.88 -21.80 -16.23
CA TYR A 420 1.69 -21.12 -17.23
C TYR A 420 0.84 -20.83 -18.46
N VAL A 421 0.68 -19.57 -18.78
CA VAL A 421 -0.15 -19.10 -19.90
C VAL A 421 0.75 -18.66 -21.05
N ILE A 422 0.47 -19.20 -22.22
CA ILE A 422 1.14 -18.84 -23.48
C ILE A 422 0.12 -18.14 -24.36
N PHE A 423 0.40 -16.88 -24.71
CA PHE A 423 -0.47 -16.05 -25.53
C PHE A 423 0.00 -16.03 -26.98
N LYS A 424 -0.97 -15.91 -27.89
CA LYS A 424 -0.77 -15.64 -29.30
C LYS A 424 -1.67 -14.50 -29.73
N PHE A 425 -1.08 -13.46 -30.33
CA PHE A 425 -1.81 -12.37 -30.95
C PHE A 425 -2.85 -12.91 -31.94
N LYS A 426 -4.05 -12.36 -31.90
CA LYS A 426 -5.12 -12.65 -32.84
C LYS A 426 -5.49 -11.41 -33.64
N GLU A 427 -5.92 -10.37 -32.95
CA GLU A 427 -6.36 -9.12 -33.56
C GLU A 427 -6.37 -7.99 -32.54
N VAL A 428 -6.46 -6.76 -33.02
CA VAL A 428 -6.76 -5.57 -32.22
C VAL A 428 -8.01 -4.88 -32.79
N SER A 429 -8.73 -4.16 -31.93
CA SER A 429 -9.87 -3.36 -32.40
C SER A 429 -9.39 -2.17 -33.23
N SER A 430 -10.22 -1.72 -34.14
CA SER A 430 -10.04 -0.40 -34.77
C SER A 430 -10.17 0.70 -33.70
N ILE A 431 -9.45 1.79 -33.91
CA ILE A 431 -9.61 3.01 -33.09
C ILE A 431 -10.86 3.77 -33.57
N ASP A 432 -11.67 4.22 -32.63
CA ASP A 432 -12.74 5.17 -32.91
C ASP A 432 -12.15 6.56 -33.21
N MET A 433 -12.06 6.88 -34.49
CA MET A 433 -11.49 8.16 -34.96
C MET A 433 -12.33 9.37 -34.53
N LYS A 434 -13.63 9.21 -34.30
CA LYS A 434 -14.49 10.32 -33.82
C LYS A 434 -14.19 10.62 -32.37
N ASP A 435 -14.05 9.59 -31.54
CA ASP A 435 -13.68 9.74 -30.13
C ASP A 435 -12.22 10.28 -30.00
N PHE A 436 -11.31 9.80 -30.86
CA PHE A 436 -9.95 10.34 -30.94
C PHE A 436 -9.92 11.84 -31.21
N GLU A 437 -10.61 12.30 -32.27
CA GLU A 437 -10.63 13.73 -32.61
C GLU A 437 -11.30 14.58 -31.51
N ALA A 438 -12.33 14.08 -30.86
CA ALA A 438 -12.97 14.77 -29.73
C ALA A 438 -12.05 14.91 -28.51
N LYS A 439 -11.11 13.98 -28.29
CA LYS A 439 -10.20 13.95 -27.15
C LYS A 439 -8.79 14.40 -27.45
N LYS A 440 -8.45 14.61 -28.72
CA LYS A 440 -7.09 14.93 -29.20
C LYS A 440 -6.43 16.06 -28.44
N ASP A 441 -7.14 17.18 -28.26
CA ASP A 441 -6.60 18.35 -27.54
C ASP A 441 -6.34 18.08 -26.06
N LEU A 442 -7.20 17.27 -25.41
CA LEU A 442 -7.01 16.86 -24.04
C LEU A 442 -5.72 15.99 -23.91
N TYR A 443 -5.57 15.01 -24.78
CA TYR A 443 -4.39 14.15 -24.83
C TYR A 443 -3.13 14.98 -25.12
N LYS A 444 -3.22 15.90 -26.09
CA LYS A 444 -2.11 16.81 -26.42
C LYS A 444 -1.63 17.61 -25.21
N LYS A 445 -2.55 18.25 -24.50
CA LYS A 445 -2.23 19.02 -23.29
C LYS A 445 -1.57 18.16 -22.22
N PHE A 446 -2.12 16.98 -21.98
CA PHE A 446 -1.60 16.06 -20.98
C PHE A 446 -0.18 15.57 -21.34
N PHE A 447 0.00 15.09 -22.58
CA PHE A 447 1.28 14.52 -22.99
C PHE A 447 2.38 15.56 -23.16
N ILE A 448 2.05 16.76 -23.65
CA ILE A 448 3.04 17.83 -23.73
C ILE A 448 3.49 18.25 -22.32
N SER A 449 2.58 18.24 -21.35
CA SER A 449 2.94 18.49 -19.95
C SER A 449 3.86 17.42 -19.38
N MET A 450 3.57 16.13 -19.62
CA MET A 450 4.44 15.03 -19.20
C MET A 450 5.83 15.10 -19.84
N LYS A 451 5.89 15.29 -21.16
CA LYS A 451 7.19 15.41 -21.87
C LYS A 451 8.02 16.60 -21.40
N ARG A 452 7.37 17.71 -21.10
CA ARG A 452 8.04 18.90 -20.56
C ARG A 452 8.62 18.62 -19.18
N GLU A 453 7.87 17.92 -18.33
CA GLU A 453 8.34 17.54 -16.99
C GLU A 453 9.51 16.54 -17.06
N GLU A 454 9.39 15.51 -17.92
CA GLU A 454 10.47 14.55 -18.17
C GLU A 454 11.73 15.21 -18.72
N ALA A 455 11.58 16.13 -19.70
CA ALA A 455 12.70 16.88 -20.24
C ALA A 455 13.39 17.76 -19.20
N MET A 456 12.60 18.41 -18.32
CA MET A 456 13.12 19.21 -17.22
C MET A 456 13.88 18.34 -16.23
N GLN A 457 13.32 17.21 -15.84
CA GLN A 457 13.97 16.27 -14.91
C GLN A 457 15.28 15.71 -15.52
N THR A 458 15.23 15.27 -16.77
CA THR A 458 16.42 14.78 -17.48
C THR A 458 17.52 15.86 -17.57
N TRP A 459 17.11 17.09 -17.83
CA TRP A 459 18.05 18.23 -17.89
C TRP A 459 18.67 18.51 -16.51
N LEU A 460 17.88 18.48 -15.45
CA LEU A 460 18.35 18.66 -14.07
C LEU A 460 19.33 17.56 -13.67
N ASP A 461 18.97 16.30 -13.89
CA ASP A 461 19.79 15.15 -13.52
C ASP A 461 21.12 15.12 -14.29
N GLY A 462 21.06 15.41 -15.59
CA GLY A 462 22.25 15.49 -16.43
C GLY A 462 23.21 16.61 -16.01
N ASN A 463 22.67 17.80 -15.70
CA ASN A 463 23.50 18.94 -15.26
C ASN A 463 24.04 18.74 -13.85
N LYS A 464 23.26 18.14 -12.94
CA LYS A 464 23.70 17.77 -11.61
C LYS A 464 24.90 16.82 -11.68
N ALA A 465 24.78 15.73 -12.43
CA ALA A 465 25.85 14.76 -12.60
C ALA A 465 27.13 15.39 -13.23
N ALA A 466 26.95 16.30 -14.21
CA ALA A 466 28.08 17.04 -14.80
C ALA A 466 28.78 17.93 -13.77
N MET A 467 28.02 18.70 -12.99
CA MET A 467 28.55 19.60 -11.96
C MET A 467 29.27 18.85 -10.83
N GLU A 468 28.75 17.68 -10.45
CA GLU A 468 29.42 16.80 -9.46
C GLU A 468 30.76 16.30 -10.01
N LYS A 469 30.80 15.83 -11.27
CA LYS A 469 32.01 15.36 -11.93
C LYS A 469 33.07 16.46 -12.11
N GLU A 470 32.64 17.69 -12.38
CA GLU A 470 33.49 18.86 -12.48
C GLU A 470 33.95 19.43 -11.14
N GLY A 471 33.46 18.89 -10.02
CA GLY A 471 33.75 19.37 -8.68
C GLY A 471 33.10 20.71 -8.31
N ARG A 472 32.18 21.20 -9.15
CA ARG A 472 31.41 22.44 -8.95
C ARG A 472 30.29 22.29 -7.96
N MET A 473 29.87 21.06 -7.68
CA MET A 473 28.85 20.70 -6.73
C MET A 473 29.38 19.63 -5.78
N LYS A 474 29.25 19.87 -4.46
CA LYS A 474 29.58 18.90 -3.42
C LYS A 474 28.47 18.84 -2.40
N ILE A 475 27.84 17.68 -2.30
CA ILE A 475 26.86 17.40 -1.28
C ILE A 475 27.58 17.07 0.03
N LYS A 476 27.43 17.92 1.07
CA LYS A 476 28.09 17.76 2.37
C LYS A 476 27.23 16.97 3.37
N LYS A 477 25.92 17.04 3.25
CA LYS A 477 24.96 16.35 4.12
C LYS A 477 23.83 15.76 3.29
N ASP A 478 23.36 14.58 3.67
CA ASP A 478 22.14 13.99 3.14
C ASP A 478 20.90 14.63 3.79
N TYR A 479 19.73 14.55 3.13
CA TYR A 479 18.47 15.07 3.67
C TYR A 479 18.05 14.40 5.00
N LYS A 480 18.58 13.21 5.28
CA LYS A 480 18.33 12.47 6.52
C LYS A 480 19.08 13.06 7.71
N ASP A 481 20.14 13.83 7.44
CA ASP A 481 21.00 14.47 8.43
C ASP A 481 20.60 15.93 8.69
N LEU A 482 19.51 16.39 8.02
CA LEU A 482 18.89 17.71 8.12
C LEU A 482 17.47 17.63 8.81
#